data_17a3f73a6809bacf0adc63174e36a8bc
#
_entry.id   17a3f73a6809bacf0adc63174e36a8bc
#
_cell.length_a   1.000
_cell.length_b   1.000
_cell.length_c   1.000
_cell.angle_alpha   90.00
_cell.angle_beta   90.00
_cell.angle_gamma   90.00
#
_symmetry.space_group_name_H-M   'P 1'
#
loop_
_entity.id
_entity.type
_entity.pdbx_description
1 polymer ?
#
loop_
_entity_poly.entity_id
_entity_poly.type
_entity_poly.pdbx_seq_one_letter_code
_entity_poly.pdbx_strand_id
1 'polypeptide(L)'
;MKDNVLLRTENMSRKYVISDRRETEIEVLKDINLEIREQEFISIMGKSGSGKTTLLKLLGLIDRPTSGKLYFKGIDSEELRGDRLARIRRQEMGFVYQDYYLLDSLSVLENIMLPMILDHKDNKVCKEGVEKLAV
;
A
#
# COMPACT_ATOMS: atom_id res chain seq x y z
N MET A 1 1.44 -26.10 11.13
CA MET A 1 0.77 -24.80 11.37
C MET A 1 1.06 -23.94 10.16
N LYS A 2 0.07 -23.46 9.41
CA LYS A 2 0.33 -22.53 8.31
C LYS A 2 0.84 -21.24 8.94
N ASP A 3 2.03 -20.81 8.54
CA ASP A 3 2.56 -19.49 8.91
C ASP A 3 1.58 -18.43 8.38
N ASN A 4 0.86 -17.80 9.29
CA ASN A 4 -0.16 -16.79 8.99
C ASN A 4 0.50 -15.41 8.80
N VAL A 5 1.71 -15.39 8.25
CA VAL A 5 2.47 -14.16 7.99
C VAL A 5 1.94 -13.47 6.74
N LEU A 6 1.40 -12.28 6.94
CA LEU A 6 0.86 -11.45 5.86
C LEU A 6 1.97 -10.64 5.16
N LEU A 7 2.80 -9.98 5.96
CA LEU A 7 3.92 -9.16 5.50
C LEU A 7 5.18 -9.50 6.28
N ARG A 8 6.30 -9.58 5.59
CA ARG A 8 7.63 -9.74 6.19
C ARG A 8 8.64 -8.89 5.46
N THR A 9 9.53 -8.24 6.22
CA THR A 9 10.65 -7.50 5.66
C THR A 9 11.97 -8.04 6.17
N GLU A 10 12.98 -8.03 5.31
CA GLU A 10 14.35 -8.48 5.63
C GLU A 10 15.33 -7.39 5.19
N ASN A 11 15.97 -6.75 6.18
CA ASN A 11 16.94 -5.66 6.00
C ASN A 11 16.45 -4.59 5.00
N MET A 12 15.14 -4.33 5.03
CA MET A 12 14.50 -3.43 4.09
C MET A 12 14.92 -1.99 4.34
N SER A 13 15.44 -1.34 3.31
CA SER A 13 15.87 0.06 3.38
C SER A 13 15.26 0.88 2.24
N ARG A 14 15.07 2.17 2.47
CA ARG A 14 14.59 3.10 1.45
C ARG A 14 15.40 4.38 1.45
N LYS A 15 15.97 4.68 0.29
CA LYS A 15 16.68 5.91 0.00
C LYS A 15 15.94 6.70 -1.08
N TYR A 16 16.00 8.01 -0.99
CA TYR A 16 15.56 8.92 -2.03
C TYR A 16 16.73 9.76 -2.49
N VAL A 17 16.86 9.94 -3.79
CA VAL A 17 17.83 10.85 -4.39
C VAL A 17 17.19 12.23 -4.46
N ILE A 18 17.78 13.19 -3.78
CA ILE A 18 17.42 14.60 -3.99
C ILE A 18 18.26 15.09 -5.16
N SER A 19 17.58 15.43 -6.26
CA SER A 19 18.21 16.00 -7.43
C SER A 19 18.68 17.43 -7.12
N ASP A 20 19.76 17.54 -6.40
CA ASP A 20 20.56 18.75 -6.25
C ASP A 20 21.88 18.52 -7.01
N ARG A 21 22.64 19.60 -7.28
CA ARG A 21 23.93 19.56 -8.03
C ARG A 21 24.94 18.52 -7.52
N ARG A 22 24.66 17.81 -6.42
CA ARG A 22 25.52 16.80 -5.78
C ARG A 22 24.89 15.42 -5.63
N GLU A 23 23.68 15.16 -6.21
CA GLU A 23 22.97 13.86 -6.04
C GLU A 23 23.00 13.36 -4.58
N THR A 24 22.48 14.17 -3.67
CA THR A 24 22.45 13.78 -2.25
C THR A 24 21.41 12.69 -2.02
N GLU A 25 21.84 11.53 -1.55
CA GLU A 25 20.94 10.47 -1.09
C GLU A 25 20.49 10.72 0.35
N ILE A 26 19.20 10.60 0.59
CA ILE A 26 18.64 10.56 1.95
C ILE A 26 18.11 9.16 2.24
N GLU A 27 18.69 8.50 3.24
CA GLU A 27 18.20 7.23 3.74
C GLU A 27 17.08 7.48 4.75
N VAL A 28 15.83 7.18 4.35
CA VAL A 28 14.63 7.41 5.16
C VAL A 28 14.30 6.22 6.03
N LEU A 29 14.57 5.01 5.53
CA LEU A 29 14.40 3.77 6.27
C LEU A 29 15.67 2.95 6.14
N LYS A 30 16.10 2.34 7.25
CA LYS A 30 17.33 1.56 7.31
C LYS A 30 17.09 0.24 8.02
N ASP A 31 17.48 -0.85 7.36
CA ASP A 31 17.53 -2.22 7.89
C ASP A 31 16.27 -2.64 8.66
N ILE A 32 15.09 -2.32 8.11
CA ILE A 32 13.81 -2.63 8.73
C ILE A 32 13.54 -4.14 8.62
N ASN A 33 13.43 -4.79 9.77
CA ASN A 33 13.04 -6.18 9.91
C ASN A 33 11.76 -6.24 10.73
N LEU A 34 10.67 -6.66 10.13
CA LEU A 34 9.38 -6.82 10.79
C LEU A 34 8.59 -7.97 10.18
N GLU A 35 7.67 -8.49 10.96
CA GLU A 35 6.72 -9.50 10.55
C GLU A 35 5.34 -9.07 11.02
N ILE A 36 4.37 -9.08 10.11
CA ILE A 36 2.97 -8.77 10.36
C ILE A 36 2.16 -10.00 10.02
N ARG A 37 1.31 -10.44 10.94
CA ARG A 37 0.44 -11.59 10.77
C ARG A 37 -0.98 -11.17 10.42
N GLU A 38 -1.74 -12.08 9.86
CA GLU A 38 -3.17 -11.86 9.64
C GLU A 38 -3.87 -11.53 10.96
N GLN A 39 -4.84 -10.63 10.91
CA GLN A 39 -5.64 -10.17 12.05
C GLN A 39 -4.87 -9.36 13.12
N GLU A 40 -3.64 -8.98 12.88
CA GLU A 40 -2.92 -8.07 13.76
C GLU A 40 -3.34 -6.62 13.53
N PHE A 41 -3.40 -5.86 14.63
CA PHE A 41 -3.52 -4.41 14.63
C PHE A 41 -2.19 -3.80 15.06
N ILE A 42 -1.57 -3.01 14.18
CA ILE A 42 -0.24 -2.43 14.42
C ILE A 42 -0.32 -0.91 14.35
N SER A 43 0.28 -0.25 15.33
CA SER A 43 0.45 1.20 15.36
C SER A 43 1.90 1.60 15.09
N ILE A 44 2.11 2.50 14.12
CA ILE A 44 3.42 3.06 13.82
C ILE A 44 3.50 4.47 14.39
N MET A 45 4.33 4.65 15.42
CA MET A 45 4.51 5.93 16.10
C MET A 45 5.91 6.49 15.88
N GLY A 46 6.05 7.81 15.98
CA GLY A 46 7.34 8.50 15.85
C GLY A 46 7.17 9.99 15.49
N LYS A 47 8.24 10.73 15.57
CA LYS A 47 8.29 12.18 15.25
C LYS A 47 7.91 12.40 13.77
N SER A 48 7.51 13.65 13.45
CA SER A 48 7.33 14.05 12.05
C SER A 48 8.64 13.86 11.28
N GLY A 49 8.54 13.36 10.03
CA GLY A 49 9.71 13.07 9.20
C GLY A 49 10.47 11.80 9.53
N SER A 50 10.03 10.97 10.48
CA SER A 50 10.70 9.70 10.84
C SER A 50 10.47 8.53 9.87
N GLY A 51 9.88 8.77 8.70
CA GLY A 51 9.71 7.72 7.68
C GLY A 51 8.41 6.90 7.79
N LYS A 52 7.47 7.21 8.70
CA LYS A 52 6.22 6.45 8.90
C LYS A 52 5.41 6.27 7.60
N THR A 53 5.20 7.35 6.89
CA THR A 53 4.47 7.34 5.60
C THR A 53 5.22 6.53 4.54
N THR A 54 6.55 6.62 4.53
CA THR A 54 7.40 5.82 3.64
C THR A 54 7.26 4.33 3.95
N LEU A 55 7.31 3.98 5.24
CA LEU A 55 7.12 2.58 5.67
C LEU A 55 5.73 2.06 5.25
N LEU A 56 4.66 2.83 5.50
CA LEU A 56 3.31 2.47 5.06
C LEU A 56 3.19 2.29 3.55
N LYS A 57 3.85 3.15 2.76
CA LYS A 57 3.86 3.01 1.29
C LYS A 57 4.57 1.74 0.83
N LEU A 58 5.65 1.35 1.48
CA LEU A 58 6.36 0.10 1.18
C LEU A 58 5.50 -1.11 1.58
N LEU A 59 4.99 -1.16 2.82
CA LEU A 59 4.14 -2.25 3.29
C LEU A 59 2.86 -2.38 2.45
N GLY A 60 2.33 -1.27 1.95
CA GLY A 60 1.20 -1.25 1.02
C GLY A 60 1.56 -1.55 -0.43
N LEU A 61 2.79 -1.94 -0.72
CA LEU A 61 3.27 -2.22 -2.09
C LEU A 61 3.08 -1.03 -3.05
N ILE A 62 2.95 0.20 -2.54
CA ILE A 62 2.80 1.43 -3.34
C ILE A 62 4.17 1.88 -3.86
N ASP A 63 5.19 1.72 -3.02
CA ASP A 63 6.59 2.01 -3.34
C ASP A 63 7.43 0.74 -3.21
N ARG A 64 8.69 0.79 -3.61
CA ARG A 64 9.63 -0.34 -3.56
C ARG A 64 10.79 -0.03 -2.65
N PRO A 65 11.33 -1.01 -1.92
CA PRO A 65 12.59 -0.84 -1.20
C PRO A 65 13.74 -0.54 -2.16
N THR A 66 14.73 0.21 -1.68
CA THR A 66 15.99 0.43 -2.41
C THR A 66 16.94 -0.74 -2.22
N SER A 67 16.87 -1.40 -1.06
CA SER A 67 17.60 -2.61 -0.74
C SER A 67 16.85 -3.42 0.32
N GLY A 68 17.28 -4.67 0.51
CA GLY A 68 16.57 -5.64 1.34
C GLY A 68 15.36 -6.21 0.64
N LYS A 69 14.47 -6.88 1.36
CA LYS A 69 13.32 -7.59 0.80
C LYS A 69 12.03 -7.27 1.52
N LEU A 70 10.94 -7.31 0.77
CA LEU A 70 9.57 -7.24 1.27
C LEU A 70 8.79 -8.41 0.69
N TYR A 71 8.16 -9.19 1.54
CA TYR A 71 7.32 -10.31 1.15
C TYR A 71 5.86 -10.03 1.51
N PHE A 72 4.97 -10.33 0.59
CA PHE A 72 3.53 -10.34 0.79
C PHE A 72 3.01 -11.77 0.64
N LYS A 73 2.43 -12.33 1.70
CA LYS A 73 1.97 -13.74 1.73
C LYS A 73 3.04 -14.72 1.22
N GLY A 74 4.29 -14.51 1.62
CA GLY A 74 5.44 -15.33 1.23
C GLY A 74 5.99 -15.08 -0.18
N ILE A 75 5.41 -14.17 -0.96
CA ILE A 75 5.86 -13.83 -2.31
C ILE A 75 6.73 -12.57 -2.24
N ASP A 76 7.92 -12.61 -2.82
CA ASP A 76 8.80 -11.43 -2.91
C ASP A 76 8.11 -10.32 -3.72
N SER A 77 8.10 -9.11 -3.17
CA SER A 77 7.46 -7.95 -3.81
C SER A 77 8.09 -7.59 -5.16
N GLU A 78 9.31 -8.01 -5.43
CA GLU A 78 9.95 -7.82 -6.73
C GLU A 78 9.31 -8.67 -7.83
N GLU A 79 8.71 -9.80 -7.47
CA GLU A 79 7.97 -10.67 -8.39
C GLU A 79 6.55 -10.15 -8.66
N LEU A 80 6.07 -9.23 -7.82
CA LEU A 80 4.76 -8.61 -7.95
C LEU A 80 4.84 -7.40 -8.88
N ARG A 81 4.47 -7.59 -10.16
CA ARG A 81 4.53 -6.53 -11.19
C ARG A 81 3.25 -6.48 -12.02
N GLY A 82 3.05 -5.35 -12.71
CA GLY A 82 1.95 -5.18 -13.66
C GLY A 82 0.58 -5.51 -13.06
N ASP A 83 -0.21 -6.26 -13.80
CA ASP A 83 -1.60 -6.62 -13.45
C ASP A 83 -1.71 -7.41 -12.15
N ARG A 84 -0.72 -8.26 -11.83
CA ARG A 84 -0.72 -9.03 -10.58
C ARG A 84 -0.65 -8.09 -9.38
N LEU A 85 0.24 -7.11 -9.40
CA LEU A 85 0.37 -6.11 -8.34
C LEU A 85 -0.88 -5.22 -8.26
N ALA A 86 -1.39 -4.78 -9.40
CA ALA A 86 -2.61 -3.98 -9.47
C ALA A 86 -3.81 -4.72 -8.87
N ARG A 87 -3.96 -6.03 -9.17
CA ARG A 87 -5.01 -6.87 -8.60
C ARG A 87 -4.90 -7.00 -7.08
N ILE A 88 -3.70 -7.27 -6.55
CA ILE A 88 -3.47 -7.34 -5.09
C ILE A 88 -3.92 -6.04 -4.42
N ARG A 89 -3.51 -4.88 -4.95
CA ARG A 89 -3.91 -3.58 -4.40
C ARG A 89 -5.41 -3.34 -4.44
N ARG A 90 -6.11 -3.80 -5.47
CA ARG A 90 -7.56 -3.62 -5.60
C ARG A 90 -8.36 -4.58 -4.73
N GLN A 91 -7.91 -5.82 -4.58
CA GLN A 91 -8.70 -6.90 -3.99
C GLN A 91 -8.29 -7.28 -2.58
N GLU A 92 -7.02 -7.04 -2.20
CA GLU A 92 -6.47 -7.53 -0.95
C GLU A 92 -5.97 -6.41 -0.03
N MET A 93 -5.95 -5.15 -0.49
CA MET A 93 -5.48 -4.01 0.29
C MET A 93 -6.49 -2.88 0.29
N GLY A 94 -6.67 -2.25 1.44
CA GLY A 94 -7.43 -1.01 1.60
C GLY A 94 -6.54 0.09 2.15
N PHE A 95 -6.69 1.31 1.63
CA PHE A 95 -5.93 2.47 2.06
C PHE A 95 -6.87 3.56 2.53
N VAL A 96 -6.57 4.12 3.70
CA VAL A 96 -7.19 5.36 4.17
C VAL A 96 -6.09 6.41 4.23
N TYR A 97 -6.20 7.42 3.40
CA TYR A 97 -5.22 8.50 3.31
C TYR A 97 -5.65 9.69 4.17
N GLN A 98 -4.67 10.53 4.51
CA GLN A 98 -4.92 11.80 5.17
C GLN A 98 -5.67 12.78 4.25
N ASP A 99 -5.32 12.79 2.97
CA ASP A 99 -6.02 13.51 1.91
C ASP A 99 -7.00 12.56 1.22
N TYR A 100 -8.16 13.04 0.84
CA TYR A 100 -9.23 12.17 0.32
C TYR A 100 -8.98 11.61 -1.06
N TYR A 101 -8.12 12.24 -1.86
CA TYR A 101 -7.78 11.86 -3.24
C TYR A 101 -9.01 11.58 -4.12
N LEU A 102 -10.08 12.35 -3.92
CA LEU A 102 -11.28 12.24 -4.74
C LEU A 102 -11.02 12.87 -6.12
N LEU A 103 -11.63 12.30 -7.13
CA LEU A 103 -11.64 12.86 -8.47
C LEU A 103 -12.79 13.86 -8.59
N ASP A 104 -12.46 15.13 -8.70
CA ASP A 104 -13.43 16.25 -8.77
C ASP A 104 -14.36 16.17 -9.99
N SER A 105 -13.93 15.48 -11.05
CA SER A 105 -14.71 15.22 -12.25
C SER A 105 -15.78 14.14 -12.08
N LEU A 106 -15.77 13.41 -10.96
CA LEU A 106 -16.71 12.34 -10.66
C LEU A 106 -17.64 12.74 -9.51
N SER A 107 -18.88 12.28 -9.56
CA SER A 107 -19.81 12.38 -8.44
C SER A 107 -19.31 11.57 -7.23
N VAL A 108 -19.91 11.81 -6.06
CA VAL A 108 -19.61 11.03 -4.84
C VAL A 108 -19.83 9.54 -5.08
N LEU A 109 -20.95 9.18 -5.71
CA LEU A 109 -21.26 7.79 -6.03
C LEU A 109 -20.19 7.16 -6.95
N GLU A 110 -19.78 7.86 -7.99
CA GLU A 110 -18.77 7.39 -8.92
C GLU A 110 -17.39 7.24 -8.25
N ASN A 111 -17.00 8.16 -7.37
CA ASN A 111 -15.78 8.05 -6.59
C ASN A 111 -15.80 6.78 -5.71
N ILE A 112 -16.91 6.48 -5.04
CA ILE A 112 -17.05 5.28 -4.20
C ILE A 112 -17.05 4.01 -5.06
N MET A 113 -17.68 4.06 -6.23
CA MET A 113 -17.76 2.92 -7.16
C MET A 113 -16.45 2.66 -7.90
N LEU A 114 -15.57 3.65 -8.03
CA LEU A 114 -14.38 3.59 -8.88
C LEU A 114 -13.50 2.35 -8.68
N PRO A 115 -13.16 1.92 -7.46
CA PRO A 115 -12.37 0.70 -7.26
C PRO A 115 -13.06 -0.57 -7.80
N MET A 116 -14.38 -0.66 -7.69
CA MET A 116 -15.17 -1.78 -8.19
C MET A 116 -15.25 -1.77 -9.72
N ILE A 117 -15.40 -0.59 -10.32
CA ILE A 117 -15.39 -0.40 -11.78
C ILE A 117 -14.02 -0.81 -12.36
N LEU A 118 -12.94 -0.40 -11.72
CA LEU A 118 -11.57 -0.79 -12.11
C LEU A 118 -11.30 -2.29 -11.94
N ASP A 119 -12.08 -2.98 -11.11
CA ASP A 119 -12.05 -4.44 -10.95
C ASP A 119 -13.04 -5.15 -11.90
N HIS A 120 -13.56 -4.44 -12.90
CA HIS A 120 -14.49 -4.93 -13.92
C HIS A 120 -15.80 -5.50 -13.36
N LYS A 121 -16.26 -5.02 -12.21
CA LYS A 121 -17.55 -5.42 -11.64
C LYS A 121 -18.70 -4.75 -12.39
N ASP A 122 -19.80 -5.49 -12.51
CA ASP A 122 -21.02 -4.96 -13.13
C ASP A 122 -21.55 -3.74 -12.37
N ASN A 123 -22.08 -2.76 -13.11
CA ASN A 123 -22.61 -1.51 -12.54
C ASN A 123 -23.70 -1.74 -11.49
N LYS A 124 -24.52 -2.79 -11.65
CA LYS A 124 -25.53 -3.15 -10.66
C LYS A 124 -24.91 -3.58 -9.35
N VAL A 125 -23.89 -4.43 -9.41
CA VAL A 125 -23.11 -4.89 -8.23
C VAL A 125 -22.43 -3.71 -7.55
N CYS A 126 -21.88 -2.75 -8.33
CA CYS A 126 -21.27 -1.55 -7.79
C CYS A 126 -22.26 -0.69 -7.01
N LYS A 127 -23.45 -0.44 -7.55
CA LYS A 127 -24.50 0.34 -6.89
C LYS A 127 -24.99 -0.34 -5.62
N GLU A 128 -25.31 -1.62 -5.67
CA GLU A 128 -25.73 -2.39 -4.49
C GLU A 128 -24.67 -2.40 -3.40
N GLY A 129 -23.38 -2.42 -3.78
CA GLY A 129 -22.25 -2.32 -2.86
C GLY A 129 -22.19 -0.98 -2.14
N VAL A 130 -22.42 0.13 -2.86
CA VAL A 130 -22.42 1.48 -2.26
C VAL A 130 -23.62 1.69 -1.35
N GLU A 131 -24.83 1.23 -1.74
CA GLU A 131 -26.03 1.32 -0.92
C GLU A 131 -25.85 0.66 0.45
N LYS A 132 -25.10 -0.43 0.52
CA LYS A 132 -24.76 -1.12 1.79
C LYS A 132 -23.78 -0.34 2.68
N LEU A 133 -23.01 0.58 2.12
CA LEU A 133 -22.06 1.42 2.87
C LEU A 133 -22.70 2.72 3.37
N ALA A 134 -23.84 3.11 2.83
CA ALA A 134 -24.54 4.36 3.11
C ALA A 134 -25.55 4.26 4.29
N VAL A 135 -25.52 3.17 5.06
CA VAL A 135 -26.41 2.92 6.21
C VAL A 135 -25.71 3.26 7.53
#